data_21a1f9a12e3cd9bc260c510272c6dfb0
#
_entry.id   21a1f9a12e3cd9bc260c510272c6dfb0
#
_cell.length_a   1.000
_cell.length_b   1.000
_cell.length_c   1.000
_cell.angle_alpha   90.00
_cell.angle_beta   90.00
_cell.angle_gamma   90.00
#
_symmetry.space_group_name_H-M   'P 1'
#
loop_
_entity.id
_entity.type
_entity.pdbx_description
1 polymer ?
#
loop_
_entity_poly.entity_id
_entity_poly.type
_entity_poly.pdbx_seq_one_letter_code
_entity_poly.pdbx_strand_id
1 'polypeptide(L)'
;MRRGDVVTVAASGDYGKPRPAVIVQTDAFPASHASVVVCQMTSECSDAPDFRVTVDPTATNGLRVRSQVMADKPVTIRRERIGRRIGHLDDQDIARLNVALAFVIGLAD
;
A
#
# COMPACT_ATOMS: atom_id res chain seq x y z
N MET A 1 11.43 0.75 7.67
CA MET A 1 10.30 0.93 6.75
C MET A 1 10.81 0.83 5.34
N ARG A 2 10.30 -0.13 4.59
CA ARG A 2 10.76 -0.45 3.23
C ARG A 2 9.59 -0.52 2.27
N ARG A 3 9.87 -0.37 0.97
CA ARG A 3 8.87 -0.58 -0.07
C ARG A 3 8.27 -1.98 0.05
N GLY A 4 6.95 -2.07 0.01
CA GLY A 4 6.23 -3.33 0.22
C GLY A 4 5.80 -3.58 1.66
N ASP A 5 6.28 -2.79 2.62
CA ASP A 5 5.79 -2.90 4.00
C ASP A 5 4.32 -2.54 4.06
N VAL A 6 3.57 -3.31 4.86
CA VAL A 6 2.19 -3.01 5.22
C VAL A 6 2.22 -2.27 6.54
N VAL A 7 1.68 -1.06 6.54
CA VAL A 7 1.70 -0.16 7.69
C VAL A 7 0.30 0.36 7.98
N THR A 8 0.09 0.88 9.18
CA THR A 8 -1.14 1.62 9.48
C THR A 8 -0.94 3.09 9.15
N VAL A 9 -1.98 3.73 8.63
CA VAL A 9 -1.96 5.15 8.27
C VAL A 9 -3.19 5.81 8.86
N ALA A 10 -2.99 6.92 9.56
CA ALA A 10 -4.07 7.79 10.01
C ALA A 10 -4.29 8.85 8.93
N ALA A 11 -5.32 8.65 8.10
CA ALA A 11 -5.70 9.64 7.08
C ALA A 11 -6.70 10.63 7.66
N SER A 12 -6.66 11.87 7.19
CA SER A 12 -7.66 12.85 7.59
C SER A 12 -9.05 12.43 7.10
N GLY A 13 -10.05 12.51 7.95
CA GLY A 13 -11.41 12.12 7.62
C GLY A 13 -11.81 10.72 8.09
N ASP A 14 -10.88 9.91 8.56
CA ASP A 14 -11.16 8.56 9.05
C ASP A 14 -11.47 8.51 10.56
N TYR A 15 -11.81 9.64 11.17
CA TYR A 15 -12.13 9.72 12.60
C TYR A 15 -11.07 9.08 13.50
N GLY A 16 -9.80 9.17 13.09
CA GLY A 16 -8.69 8.62 13.86
C GLY A 16 -8.50 7.11 13.74
N LYS A 17 -9.29 6.42 12.94
CA LYS A 17 -9.08 4.97 12.73
C LYS A 17 -7.92 4.73 11.77
N PRO A 18 -6.83 4.07 12.21
CA PRO A 18 -5.76 3.72 11.29
C PRO A 18 -6.24 2.67 10.29
N ARG A 19 -5.81 2.82 9.04
CA ARG A 19 -6.11 1.90 7.94
C ARG A 19 -4.83 1.28 7.43
N PRO A 20 -4.87 0.03 6.95
CA PRO A 20 -3.68 -0.56 6.35
C PRO A 20 -3.36 0.09 5.01
N ALA A 21 -2.09 0.24 4.74
CA ALA A 21 -1.57 0.76 3.49
C ALA A 21 -0.24 0.10 3.18
N VAL A 22 0.13 0.09 1.90
CA VAL A 22 1.40 -0.46 1.44
C VAL A 22 2.31 0.68 1.03
N ILE A 23 3.55 0.66 1.52
CA ILE A 23 4.59 1.59 1.09
C ILE A 23 4.96 1.26 -0.36
N VAL A 24 4.76 2.23 -1.26
CA VAL A 24 5.12 2.05 -2.68
C VAL A 24 6.26 2.97 -3.11
N GLN A 25 6.67 3.90 -2.26
CA GLN A 25 7.79 4.77 -2.52
C GLN A 25 9.09 3.97 -2.61
N THR A 26 9.98 4.40 -3.53
CA THR A 26 11.30 3.80 -3.65
C THR A 26 12.08 3.85 -2.34
N ASP A 27 12.87 2.81 -2.08
CA ASP A 27 13.80 2.79 -0.95
C ASP A 27 15.04 3.66 -1.20
N ALA A 28 15.19 4.19 -2.42
CA ALA A 28 16.31 5.06 -2.78
C ALA A 28 16.23 6.44 -2.14
N PHE A 29 15.05 6.87 -1.68
CA PHE A 29 14.95 8.14 -0.95
C PHE A 29 15.52 7.97 0.46
N PRO A 30 16.20 9.01 0.98
CA PRO A 30 16.74 8.94 2.35
C PRO A 30 15.61 8.84 3.38
N ALA A 31 15.91 8.25 4.53
CA ALA A 31 14.95 8.12 5.62
C ALA A 31 14.45 9.48 6.14
N SER A 32 15.21 10.55 5.89
CA SER A 32 14.83 11.92 6.25
C SER A 32 13.84 12.55 5.29
N HIS A 33 13.50 11.90 4.17
CA HIS A 33 12.50 12.43 3.23
C HIS A 33 11.15 12.60 3.93
N ALA A 34 10.57 13.80 3.83
CA ALA A 34 9.45 14.21 4.68
C ALA A 34 8.14 13.50 4.34
N SER A 35 7.99 13.00 3.13
CA SER A 35 6.74 12.38 2.67
C SER A 35 6.99 10.99 2.14
N VAL A 36 5.90 10.19 2.12
CA VAL A 36 5.93 8.80 1.68
C VAL A 36 4.73 8.54 0.78
N VAL A 37 4.97 7.91 -0.37
CA VAL A 37 3.89 7.47 -1.26
C VAL A 37 3.41 6.10 -0.81
N VAL A 38 2.12 5.98 -0.57
CA VAL A 38 1.47 4.73 -0.15
C VAL A 38 0.25 4.45 -1.00
N CYS A 39 -0.16 3.19 -1.05
CA CYS A 39 -1.48 2.78 -1.56
C CYS A 39 -2.27 2.20 -0.39
N GLN A 40 -3.43 2.76 -0.12
CA GLN A 40 -4.30 2.23 0.92
C GLN A 40 -4.90 0.89 0.51
N MET A 41 -5.27 0.10 1.49
CA MET A 41 -5.94 -1.18 1.28
C MET A 41 -7.38 -1.09 1.73
N THR A 42 -8.23 -1.90 1.10
CA THR A 42 -9.64 -2.00 1.44
C THR A 42 -10.04 -3.47 1.57
N SER A 43 -10.92 -3.77 2.52
CA SER A 43 -11.55 -5.09 2.61
C SER A 43 -12.78 -5.21 1.71
N GLU A 44 -13.23 -4.10 1.13
CA GLU A 44 -14.30 -4.12 0.13
C GLU A 44 -13.69 -4.40 -1.24
N CYS A 45 -13.68 -5.69 -1.61
CA CYS A 45 -13.06 -6.13 -2.85
C CYS A 45 -13.95 -5.86 -4.06
N SER A 46 -13.34 -5.37 -5.13
CA SER A 46 -14.00 -5.09 -6.41
C SER A 46 -13.41 -5.98 -7.50
N ASP A 47 -14.17 -6.25 -8.54
CA ASP A 47 -13.68 -6.96 -9.72
C ASP A 47 -12.99 -5.96 -10.66
N ALA A 48 -11.75 -5.64 -10.35
CA ALA A 48 -10.94 -4.68 -11.10
C ALA A 48 -9.46 -5.11 -11.07
N PRO A 49 -9.14 -6.25 -11.71
CA PRO A 49 -7.81 -6.86 -11.56
C PRO A 49 -6.67 -6.01 -12.09
N ASP A 50 -6.92 -5.06 -13.00
CA ASP A 50 -5.87 -4.21 -13.56
C ASP A 50 -5.32 -3.21 -12.56
N PHE A 51 -6.10 -2.80 -11.57
CA PHE A 51 -5.66 -1.77 -10.61
C PHE A 51 -6.04 -2.07 -9.15
N ARG A 52 -6.60 -3.22 -8.87
CA ARG A 52 -6.85 -3.69 -7.51
C ARG A 52 -6.11 -5.00 -7.31
N VAL A 53 -5.15 -5.01 -6.41
CA VAL A 53 -4.33 -6.19 -6.14
C VAL A 53 -4.88 -6.91 -4.92
N THR A 54 -5.47 -8.08 -5.13
CA THR A 54 -6.05 -8.88 -4.05
C THR A 54 -4.96 -9.62 -3.31
N VAL A 55 -4.97 -9.49 -1.99
CA VAL A 55 -3.98 -10.09 -1.09
C VAL A 55 -4.72 -10.85 0.01
N ASP A 56 -4.42 -12.13 0.14
CA ASP A 56 -4.93 -12.95 1.22
C ASP A 56 -4.06 -12.81 2.47
N PRO A 57 -4.65 -12.92 3.68
CA PRO A 57 -3.89 -12.83 4.92
C PRO A 57 -2.81 -13.91 5.01
N THR A 58 -1.63 -13.51 5.45
CA THR A 58 -0.54 -14.41 5.78
C THR A 58 0.11 -13.95 7.08
N ALA A 59 0.91 -14.82 7.70
CA ALA A 59 1.68 -14.44 8.88
C ALA A 59 2.67 -13.32 8.55
N THR A 60 3.17 -13.28 7.32
CA THR A 60 4.16 -12.29 6.89
C THR A 60 3.55 -10.92 6.63
N ASN A 61 2.36 -10.85 6.00
CA ASN A 61 1.77 -9.56 5.68
C ASN A 61 0.94 -8.94 6.81
N GLY A 62 0.59 -9.72 7.83
CA GLY A 62 -0.09 -9.22 9.02
C GLY A 62 -1.54 -8.80 8.82
N LEU A 63 -2.13 -9.06 7.66
CA LEU A 63 -3.53 -8.74 7.39
C LEU A 63 -4.44 -9.71 8.16
N ARG A 64 -5.62 -9.24 8.54
CA ARG A 64 -6.63 -10.06 9.23
C ARG A 64 -7.65 -10.64 8.28
N VAL A 65 -7.94 -9.93 7.19
CA VAL A 65 -8.95 -10.30 6.21
C VAL A 65 -8.39 -10.11 4.82
N ARG A 66 -8.99 -10.81 3.86
CA ARG A 66 -8.69 -10.60 2.45
C ARG A 66 -8.92 -9.14 2.10
N SER A 67 -7.95 -8.52 1.42
CA SER A 67 -7.96 -7.10 1.13
C SER A 67 -7.43 -6.85 -0.27
N GLN A 68 -7.67 -5.65 -0.78
CA GLN A 68 -7.10 -5.21 -2.04
C GLN A 68 -6.26 -3.97 -1.84
N VAL A 69 -5.09 -3.94 -2.46
CA VAL A 69 -4.29 -2.72 -2.59
C VAL A 69 -4.92 -1.88 -3.68
N MET A 70 -5.23 -0.63 -3.37
CA MET A 70 -5.85 0.31 -4.32
C MET A 70 -4.75 1.02 -5.11
N ALA A 71 -4.23 0.35 -6.15
CA ALA A 71 -3.17 0.89 -6.98
C ALA A 71 -3.62 2.09 -7.83
N ASP A 72 -4.93 2.26 -7.99
CA ASP A 72 -5.52 3.41 -8.70
C ASP A 72 -5.52 4.68 -7.86
N LYS A 73 -5.14 4.60 -6.59
CA LYS A 73 -5.19 5.73 -5.66
C LYS A 73 -3.91 5.85 -4.83
N PRO A 74 -2.74 5.94 -5.48
CA PRO A 74 -1.53 6.23 -4.71
C PRO A 74 -1.64 7.63 -4.13
N VAL A 75 -1.26 7.79 -2.87
CA VAL A 75 -1.30 9.08 -2.19
C VAL A 75 0.03 9.34 -1.51
N THR A 76 0.39 10.61 -1.44
CA THR A 76 1.56 11.05 -0.70
C THR A 76 1.11 11.54 0.66
N ILE A 77 1.71 11.01 1.70
CA ILE A 77 1.39 11.40 3.08
C ILE A 77 2.65 11.86 3.80
N ARG A 78 2.46 12.64 4.86
CA ARG A 78 3.57 12.98 5.75
C ARG A 78 4.02 11.73 6.50
N ARG A 79 5.33 11.60 6.67
CA ARG A 79 5.93 10.45 7.36
C ARG A 79 5.34 10.24 8.76
N GLU A 80 4.99 11.33 9.45
CA GLU A 80 4.42 11.28 10.79
C GLU A 80 3.05 10.59 10.85
N ARG A 81 2.36 10.49 9.72
CA ARG A 81 1.06 9.80 9.66
C ARG A 81 1.18 8.29 9.58
N ILE A 82 2.38 7.78 9.33
CA ILE A 82 2.62 6.35 9.32
C ILE A 82 2.68 5.87 10.76
N GLY A 83 1.82 4.93 11.09
CA GLY A 83 1.80 4.31 12.39
C GLY A 83 2.82 3.17 12.50
N ARG A 84 2.35 1.96 12.77
CA ARG A 84 3.23 0.83 12.93
C ARG A 84 3.28 -0.03 11.66
N ARG A 85 4.37 -0.76 11.50
CA ARG A 85 4.48 -1.81 10.49
C ARG A 85 3.73 -3.05 11.01
N ILE A 86 2.79 -3.56 10.22
CA ILE A 86 2.07 -4.78 10.58
C ILE A 86 2.57 -6.00 9.81
N GLY A 87 3.30 -5.79 8.73
CA GLY A 87 3.84 -6.88 7.94
C GLY A 87 4.52 -6.39 6.67
N HIS A 88 4.68 -7.31 5.73
CA HIS A 88 5.33 -7.05 4.46
C HIS A 88 4.69 -7.94 3.39
N LEU A 89 4.43 -7.39 2.21
CA LEU A 89 3.96 -8.17 1.08
C LEU A 89 5.07 -9.12 0.60
N ASP A 90 4.70 -10.30 0.13
CA ASP A 90 5.69 -11.18 -0.49
C ASP A 90 6.10 -10.65 -1.87
N ASP A 91 7.17 -11.21 -2.43
CA ASP A 91 7.72 -10.74 -3.70
C ASP A 91 6.73 -10.87 -4.86
N GLN A 92 5.89 -11.90 -4.83
CA GLN A 92 4.88 -12.10 -5.87
C GLN A 92 3.81 -11.01 -5.82
N ASP A 93 3.36 -10.65 -4.64
CA ASP A 93 2.36 -9.57 -4.47
C ASP A 93 2.96 -8.22 -4.82
N ILE A 94 4.23 -7.97 -4.48
CA ILE A 94 4.94 -6.76 -4.89
C ILE A 94 5.04 -6.68 -6.41
N ALA A 95 5.35 -7.79 -7.08
CA ALA A 95 5.42 -7.82 -8.55
C ALA A 95 4.05 -7.50 -9.17
N ARG A 96 2.98 -8.05 -8.63
CA ARG A 96 1.61 -7.76 -9.08
C ARG A 96 1.26 -6.28 -8.87
N LEU A 97 1.66 -5.73 -7.73
CA LEU A 97 1.46 -4.31 -7.44
C LEU A 97 2.22 -3.41 -8.41
N ASN A 98 3.45 -3.79 -8.75
CA ASN A 98 4.26 -3.05 -9.72
C ASN A 98 3.56 -2.97 -11.09
N VAL A 99 3.00 -4.10 -11.54
CA VAL A 99 2.25 -4.14 -12.81
C VAL A 99 1.02 -3.22 -12.74
N ALA A 100 0.28 -3.28 -11.64
CA ALA A 100 -0.92 -2.44 -11.46
C ALA A 100 -0.55 -0.95 -11.44
N LEU A 101 0.51 -0.57 -10.72
CA LEU A 101 0.97 0.82 -10.68
C LEU A 101 1.43 1.31 -12.06
N ALA A 102 2.16 0.48 -12.80
CA ALA A 102 2.58 0.83 -14.16
C ALA A 102 1.37 1.06 -15.07
N PHE A 103 0.34 0.25 -14.94
CA PHE A 103 -0.90 0.42 -15.67
C PHE A 103 -1.57 1.76 -15.32
N VAL A 104 -1.73 2.03 -14.04
CA VAL A 104 -2.47 3.21 -13.56
C VAL A 104 -1.81 4.52 -13.98
N ILE A 105 -0.48 4.59 -13.91
CA ILE A 105 0.24 5.82 -14.25
C ILE A 105 0.70 5.87 -15.70
N GLY A 106 0.27 4.94 -16.53
CA GLY A 106 0.49 4.99 -17.96
C GLY A 106 1.87 4.55 -18.42
N LEU A 107 2.66 3.88 -17.58
CA LEU A 107 3.99 3.41 -17.98
C LEU A 107 3.94 2.25 -18.96
N ALA A 108 2.79 1.59 -19.09
CA ALA A 108 2.58 0.48 -20.02
C ALA A 108 1.97 0.93 -21.36
N ASP A 109 1.70 2.20 -21.52
CA ASP A 109 1.07 2.76 -22.75
C ASP A 109 2.07 2.89 -23.90
#